data_3be26f8ef977629d185eb612fe3bac28
#
_entry.id   3be26f8ef977629d185eb612fe3bac28
#
_cell.length_a   1.000
_cell.length_b   1.000
_cell.length_c   1.000
_cell.angle_alpha   90.00
_cell.angle_beta   90.00
_cell.angle_gamma   90.00
#
_symmetry.space_group_name_H-M   'P 1'
#
loop_
_entity.id
_entity.type
_entity.pdbx_description
1 polymer ?
#
loop_
_entity_poly.entity_id
_entity_poly.type
_entity_poly.pdbx_seq_one_letter_code
_entity_poly.pdbx_strand_id
1 'polypeptide(L)'
;MEDEDDGTLVRRCRDGELKAFDQLVLRYQKPVFNAAFRMLRNPEDARDVAQTVFLKVFEHLEQYDPNLKFYSWIYRITLNESINALGRLRPCEAISGNETDQSPGLEQQVENEQMSRAIEQALMRIQPDHRAVIVLRHFLHLGYQDMGDILELPEKTVKSRLYTARQLLRDVLVEDGVC
;
A
#
# COMPACT_ATOMS: atom_id res chain seq x y z
N MET A 1 13.58 -21.34 13.91
CA MET A 1 12.28 -21.63 13.28
C MET A 1 12.46 -21.12 11.86
N GLU A 2 12.60 -22.04 10.88
CA GLU A 2 12.77 -21.66 9.49
C GLU A 2 11.54 -20.87 9.06
N ASP A 3 11.78 -19.74 8.41
CA ASP A 3 10.72 -18.86 7.90
C ASP A 3 10.15 -19.55 6.65
N GLU A 4 9.04 -20.29 6.83
CA GLU A 4 8.38 -21.00 5.71
C GLU A 4 8.02 -20.03 4.61
N ASP A 5 8.23 -20.43 3.35
CA ASP A 5 7.84 -19.61 2.20
C ASP A 5 6.31 -19.50 2.06
N ASP A 6 5.85 -18.42 1.44
CA ASP A 6 4.43 -18.13 1.28
C ASP A 6 3.68 -19.24 0.53
N GLY A 7 4.31 -19.87 -0.47
CA GLY A 7 3.70 -20.93 -1.24
C GLY A 7 3.41 -22.18 -0.39
N THR A 8 4.29 -22.49 0.55
CA THR A 8 4.11 -23.57 1.52
C THR A 8 2.98 -23.23 2.49
N LEU A 9 2.94 -22.01 3.03
CA LEU A 9 1.87 -21.56 3.91
C LEU A 9 0.50 -21.60 3.20
N VAL A 10 0.43 -21.14 1.97
CA VAL A 10 -0.83 -21.19 1.18
C VAL A 10 -1.30 -22.62 0.97
N ARG A 11 -0.40 -23.58 0.65
CA ARG A 11 -0.80 -24.99 0.50
C ARG A 11 -1.38 -25.54 1.80
N ARG A 12 -0.70 -25.31 2.93
CA ARG A 12 -1.20 -25.76 4.24
C ARG A 12 -2.55 -25.14 4.61
N CYS A 13 -2.76 -23.86 4.25
CA CYS A 13 -4.07 -23.23 4.41
C CYS A 13 -5.16 -23.94 3.61
N ARG A 14 -4.88 -24.30 2.34
CA ARG A 14 -5.81 -25.05 1.48
C ARG A 14 -6.11 -26.44 2.03
N ASP A 15 -5.13 -27.06 2.69
CA ASP A 15 -5.31 -28.36 3.38
C ASP A 15 -6.09 -28.22 4.70
N GLY A 16 -6.60 -27.02 5.02
CA GLY A 16 -7.45 -26.75 6.20
C GLY A 16 -6.68 -26.35 7.46
N GLU A 17 -5.38 -26.08 7.37
CA GLU A 17 -4.58 -25.68 8.54
C GLU A 17 -4.66 -24.17 8.79
N LEU A 18 -5.59 -23.75 9.66
CA LEU A 18 -5.82 -22.34 9.99
C LEU A 18 -4.57 -21.64 10.57
N LYS A 19 -3.72 -22.36 11.29
CA LYS A 19 -2.46 -21.79 11.83
C LYS A 19 -1.51 -21.29 10.74
N ALA A 20 -1.53 -21.88 9.55
CA ALA A 20 -0.76 -21.40 8.41
C ALA A 20 -1.29 -20.05 7.91
N PHE A 21 -2.61 -19.85 7.96
CA PHE A 21 -3.21 -18.55 7.64
C PHE A 21 -2.83 -17.48 8.66
N ASP A 22 -2.84 -17.81 9.97
CA ASP A 22 -2.38 -16.88 11.02
C ASP A 22 -0.94 -16.41 10.74
N GLN A 23 -0.06 -17.28 10.24
CA GLN A 23 1.31 -16.90 9.89
C GLN A 23 1.36 -15.93 8.70
N LEU A 24 0.52 -16.14 7.68
CA LEU A 24 0.39 -15.19 6.57
C LEU A 24 -0.13 -13.83 7.06
N VAL A 25 -1.14 -13.82 7.94
CA VAL A 25 -1.65 -12.59 8.55
C VAL A 25 -0.54 -11.87 9.32
N LEU A 26 0.18 -12.57 10.20
CA LEU A 26 1.29 -11.98 10.97
C LEU A 26 2.38 -11.38 10.08
N ARG A 27 2.71 -12.04 8.97
CA ARG A 27 3.71 -11.56 8.00
C ARG A 27 3.26 -10.32 7.26
N TYR A 28 2.00 -10.28 6.83
CA TYR A 28 1.49 -9.27 5.91
C TYR A 28 0.65 -8.15 6.56
N GLN A 29 0.18 -8.29 7.80
CA GLN A 29 -0.70 -7.29 8.43
C GLN A 29 -0.10 -5.87 8.44
N LYS A 30 1.17 -5.74 8.85
CA LYS A 30 1.85 -4.44 8.89
C LYS A 30 2.14 -3.88 7.48
N PRO A 31 2.70 -4.65 6.53
CA PRO A 31 2.87 -4.21 5.15
C PRO A 31 1.57 -3.81 4.46
N VAL A 32 0.49 -4.59 4.61
CA VAL A 32 -0.83 -4.30 4.03
C VAL A 32 -1.42 -3.03 4.63
N PHE A 33 -1.42 -2.90 5.97
CA PHE A 33 -1.86 -1.69 6.64
C PHE A 33 -1.08 -0.45 6.16
N ASN A 34 0.24 -0.54 6.09
CA ASN A 34 1.09 0.57 5.65
C ASN A 34 0.78 0.96 4.19
N ALA A 35 0.59 -0.01 3.29
CA ALA A 35 0.21 0.24 1.91
C ALA A 35 -1.15 0.95 1.82
N ALA A 36 -2.16 0.44 2.54
CA ALA A 36 -3.48 1.06 2.61
C ALA A 36 -3.41 2.47 3.22
N PHE A 37 -2.66 2.66 4.30
CA PHE A 37 -2.49 3.97 4.92
C PHE A 37 -1.83 5.00 3.98
N ARG A 38 -0.82 4.60 3.19
CA ARG A 38 -0.21 5.46 2.17
C ARG A 38 -1.18 5.83 1.05
N MET A 39 -2.15 4.96 0.77
CA MET A 39 -3.20 5.23 -0.22
C MET A 39 -4.30 6.16 0.33
N LEU A 40 -4.70 6.01 1.60
CA LEU A 40 -5.90 6.63 2.18
C LEU A 40 -5.62 7.80 3.11
N ARG A 41 -4.46 7.79 3.78
CA ARG A 41 -4.06 8.78 4.79
C ARG A 41 -5.02 8.88 6.00
N ASN A 42 -5.83 7.87 6.20
CA ASN A 42 -6.71 7.73 7.34
C ASN A 42 -6.43 6.37 8.00
N PRO A 43 -6.05 6.31 9.29
CA PRO A 43 -5.69 5.07 9.95
C PRO A 43 -6.90 4.14 10.16
N GLU A 44 -8.11 4.67 10.34
CA GLU A 44 -9.33 3.88 10.49
C GLU A 44 -9.70 3.21 9.17
N ASP A 45 -9.77 3.97 8.09
CA ASP A 45 -10.01 3.44 6.74
C ASP A 45 -8.93 2.43 6.33
N ALA A 46 -7.67 2.67 6.71
CA ALA A 46 -6.57 1.74 6.43
C ALA A 46 -6.71 0.41 7.20
N ARG A 47 -7.21 0.45 8.45
CA ARG A 47 -7.53 -0.78 9.22
C ARG A 47 -8.68 -1.55 8.59
N ASP A 48 -9.74 -0.85 8.19
CA ASP A 48 -10.91 -1.47 7.56
C ASP A 48 -10.54 -2.12 6.22
N VAL A 49 -9.73 -1.42 5.41
CA VAL A 49 -9.19 -1.99 4.18
C VAL A 49 -8.30 -3.20 4.48
N ALA A 50 -7.39 -3.13 5.44
CA ALA A 50 -6.52 -4.24 5.79
C ALA A 50 -7.33 -5.48 6.24
N GLN A 51 -8.36 -5.27 7.05
CA GLN A 51 -9.27 -6.34 7.48
C GLN A 51 -10.02 -6.95 6.28
N THR A 52 -10.56 -6.10 5.40
CA THR A 52 -11.24 -6.54 4.17
C THR A 52 -10.30 -7.33 3.26
N VAL A 53 -9.03 -6.92 3.15
CA VAL A 53 -8.02 -7.64 2.36
C VAL A 53 -7.83 -9.06 2.87
N PHE A 54 -7.63 -9.25 4.19
CA PHE A 54 -7.44 -10.60 4.75
C PHE A 54 -8.69 -11.47 4.65
N LEU A 55 -9.88 -10.89 4.79
CA LEU A 55 -11.12 -11.63 4.53
C LEU A 55 -11.18 -12.11 3.07
N LYS A 56 -10.90 -11.23 2.11
CA LYS A 56 -10.87 -11.60 0.67
C LYS A 56 -9.77 -12.61 0.35
N VAL A 57 -8.59 -12.47 0.96
CA VAL A 57 -7.51 -13.46 0.82
C VAL A 57 -8.00 -14.83 1.31
N PHE A 58 -8.65 -14.90 2.47
CA PHE A 58 -9.18 -16.16 3.01
C PHE A 58 -10.26 -16.77 2.11
N GLU A 59 -11.24 -15.96 1.70
CA GLU A 59 -12.35 -16.40 0.86
C GLU A 59 -11.91 -16.89 -0.55
N HIS A 60 -10.86 -16.28 -1.09
CA HIS A 60 -10.39 -16.55 -2.45
C HIS A 60 -9.07 -17.32 -2.51
N LEU A 61 -8.60 -17.86 -1.39
CA LEU A 61 -7.31 -18.53 -1.31
C LEU A 61 -7.22 -19.74 -2.27
N GLU A 62 -8.33 -20.44 -2.48
CA GLU A 62 -8.43 -21.54 -3.44
C GLU A 62 -8.20 -21.10 -4.90
N GLN A 63 -8.52 -19.84 -5.21
CA GLN A 63 -8.40 -19.26 -6.55
C GLN A 63 -7.00 -18.67 -6.81
N TYR A 64 -6.17 -18.57 -5.77
CA TYR A 64 -4.80 -18.04 -5.92
C TYR A 64 -3.98 -18.95 -6.83
N ASP A 65 -3.35 -18.36 -7.86
CA ASP A 65 -2.44 -19.09 -8.75
C ASP A 65 -1.06 -19.25 -8.09
N PRO A 66 -0.61 -20.49 -7.80
CA PRO A 66 0.69 -20.75 -7.17
C PRO A 66 1.90 -20.32 -8.02
N ASN A 67 1.71 -20.05 -9.31
CA ASN A 67 2.77 -19.53 -10.18
C ASN A 67 3.03 -18.03 -9.97
N LEU A 68 2.11 -17.34 -9.32
CA LEU A 68 2.28 -15.93 -8.93
C LEU A 68 2.89 -15.82 -7.54
N LYS A 69 3.57 -14.72 -7.28
CA LYS A 69 4.08 -14.41 -5.94
C LYS A 69 2.93 -13.98 -5.05
N PHE A 70 2.81 -14.58 -3.85
CA PHE A 70 1.71 -14.28 -2.93
C PHE A 70 1.63 -12.78 -2.57
N TYR A 71 2.78 -12.14 -2.35
CA TYR A 71 2.80 -10.70 -2.07
C TYR A 71 2.22 -9.86 -3.22
N SER A 72 2.42 -10.27 -4.49
CA SER A 72 1.84 -9.54 -5.63
C SER A 72 0.32 -9.63 -5.61
N TRP A 73 -0.22 -10.79 -5.27
CA TRP A 73 -1.65 -11.01 -5.17
C TRP A 73 -2.29 -10.21 -4.03
N ILE A 74 -1.71 -10.26 -2.80
CA ILE A 74 -2.26 -9.54 -1.66
C ILE A 74 -2.14 -8.02 -1.83
N TYR A 75 -1.06 -7.50 -2.42
CA TYR A 75 -0.95 -6.06 -2.70
C TYR A 75 -1.91 -5.60 -3.79
N ARG A 76 -2.19 -6.43 -4.80
CA ARG A 76 -3.25 -6.13 -5.78
C ARG A 76 -4.60 -5.94 -5.08
N ILE A 77 -4.98 -6.85 -4.20
CA ILE A 77 -6.21 -6.72 -3.41
C ILE A 77 -6.16 -5.44 -2.57
N THR A 78 -5.04 -5.18 -1.89
CA THR A 78 -4.88 -3.99 -1.04
C THR A 78 -5.08 -2.68 -1.79
N LEU A 79 -4.45 -2.53 -2.97
CA LEU A 79 -4.59 -1.32 -3.78
C LEU A 79 -6.01 -1.17 -4.32
N ASN A 80 -6.63 -2.25 -4.81
CA ASN A 80 -8.00 -2.22 -5.31
C ASN A 80 -8.98 -1.82 -4.21
N GLU A 81 -8.87 -2.38 -3.00
CA GLU A 81 -9.72 -2.01 -1.88
C GLU A 81 -9.48 -0.57 -1.41
N SER A 82 -8.23 -0.10 -1.42
CA SER A 82 -7.90 1.29 -1.12
C SER A 82 -8.52 2.27 -2.14
N ILE A 83 -8.45 1.95 -3.43
CA ILE A 83 -9.07 2.75 -4.50
C ILE A 83 -10.59 2.75 -4.37
N ASN A 84 -11.19 1.58 -4.08
CA ASN A 84 -12.62 1.46 -3.84
C ASN A 84 -13.08 2.27 -2.62
N ALA A 85 -12.29 2.29 -1.54
CA ALA A 85 -12.55 3.11 -0.37
C ALA A 85 -12.53 4.60 -0.71
N LEU A 86 -11.52 5.07 -1.47
CA LEU A 86 -11.46 6.46 -1.96
C LEU A 86 -12.67 6.82 -2.83
N GLY A 87 -13.16 5.90 -3.65
CA GLY A 87 -14.37 6.11 -4.47
C GLY A 87 -15.64 6.25 -3.65
N ARG A 88 -15.73 5.57 -2.50
CA ARG A 88 -16.89 5.67 -1.58
C ARG A 88 -16.86 6.95 -0.75
N LEU A 89 -15.67 7.48 -0.44
CA LEU A 89 -15.47 8.70 0.35
C LEU A 89 -15.71 10.00 -0.44
N ARG A 90 -16.03 9.98 -1.73
CA ARG A 90 -16.45 11.15 -2.50
C ARG A 90 -17.98 11.26 -2.50
N PRO A 91 -18.65 12.31 -1.92
CA PRO A 91 -18.15 13.60 -1.51
C PRO A 91 -18.46 13.91 -0.03
N CYS A 92 -17.55 13.91 0.84
CA CYS A 92 -17.64 14.66 2.09
C CYS A 92 -16.20 14.97 2.59
N GLU A 93 -15.94 16.25 2.69
CA GLU A 93 -14.89 17.00 3.37
C GLU A 93 -13.66 16.20 3.91
N ALA A 94 -12.50 16.68 3.48
CA ALA A 94 -11.21 16.35 4.10
C ALA A 94 -11.28 16.62 5.61
N ILE A 95 -11.49 15.59 6.40
CA ILE A 95 -11.29 15.66 7.85
C ILE A 95 -9.79 15.62 8.07
N SER A 96 -9.25 16.76 8.47
CA SER A 96 -7.91 16.92 9.01
C SER A 96 -7.78 16.12 10.30
N GLY A 97 -7.36 14.88 10.21
CA GLY A 97 -6.98 14.07 11.35
C GLY A 97 -5.51 14.26 11.65
N ASN A 98 -5.19 15.23 12.49
CA ASN A 98 -3.89 15.34 13.16
C ASN A 98 -3.85 14.32 14.30
N GLU A 99 -3.23 13.18 14.09
CA GLU A 99 -2.65 12.43 15.19
C GLU A 99 -1.13 12.49 15.06
N THR A 100 -0.58 13.35 15.89
CA THR A 100 0.84 13.58 16.10
C THR A 100 1.32 12.51 17.09
N ASP A 101 2.08 11.55 16.62
CA ASP A 101 2.94 10.78 17.51
C ASP A 101 4.22 11.62 17.73
N GLN A 102 4.27 12.32 18.85
CA GLN A 102 5.41 13.14 19.25
C GLN A 102 6.35 12.29 20.09
N SER A 103 7.50 11.97 19.52
CA SER A 103 8.68 11.64 20.30
C SER A 103 9.74 12.74 20.12
N PRO A 104 10.29 13.27 21.21
CA PRO A 104 11.18 14.42 21.13
C PRO A 104 12.63 14.01 20.82
N GLY A 105 13.22 14.62 19.81
CA GLY A 105 14.65 14.46 19.53
C GLY A 105 15.12 15.14 18.25
N LEU A 106 15.74 16.33 18.42
CA LEU A 106 16.69 17.00 17.55
C LEU A 106 16.19 17.58 16.20
N GLU A 107 16.59 18.83 15.94
CA GLU A 107 16.21 19.70 14.81
C GLU A 107 16.24 19.00 13.43
N GLN A 108 17.19 18.11 13.19
CA GLN A 108 17.34 17.37 11.94
C GLN A 108 16.26 16.28 11.74
N GLN A 109 15.69 15.76 12.84
CA GLN A 109 14.55 14.85 12.79
C GLN A 109 13.25 15.61 12.49
N VAL A 110 13.11 16.83 12.98
CA VAL A 110 11.94 17.70 12.73
C VAL A 110 11.83 18.08 11.25
N GLU A 111 12.95 18.44 10.60
CA GLU A 111 12.96 18.74 9.16
C GLU A 111 12.62 17.52 8.32
N ASN A 112 13.15 16.33 8.66
CA ASN A 112 12.81 15.09 7.98
C ASN A 112 11.35 14.68 8.19
N GLU A 113 10.79 14.90 9.37
CA GLU A 113 9.38 14.64 9.66
C GLU A 113 8.46 15.62 8.92
N GLN A 114 8.83 16.90 8.86
CA GLN A 114 8.07 17.90 8.10
C GLN A 114 8.06 17.58 6.61
N MET A 115 9.22 17.22 6.05
CA MET A 115 9.33 16.77 4.66
C MET A 115 8.49 15.52 4.40
N SER A 116 8.56 14.53 5.30
CA SER A 116 7.76 13.31 5.18
C SER A 116 6.25 13.63 5.19
N ARG A 117 5.80 14.49 6.07
CA ARG A 117 4.39 14.93 6.14
C ARG A 117 3.96 15.68 4.87
N ALA A 118 4.82 16.55 4.35
CA ALA A 118 4.55 17.27 3.10
C ALA A 118 4.41 16.32 1.91
N ILE A 119 5.31 15.34 1.78
CA ILE A 119 5.23 14.30 0.72
C ILE A 119 3.93 13.51 0.86
N GLU A 120 3.57 13.12 2.07
CA GLU A 120 2.34 12.36 2.31
C GLU A 120 1.08 13.17 1.99
N GLN A 121 1.05 14.48 2.29
CA GLN A 121 -0.05 15.38 1.92
C GLN A 121 -0.11 15.56 0.40
N ALA A 122 1.03 15.79 -0.25
CA ALA A 122 1.13 15.94 -1.69
C ALA A 122 0.66 14.68 -2.43
N LEU A 123 0.96 13.49 -1.89
CA LEU A 123 0.45 12.22 -2.44
C LEU A 123 -1.07 12.17 -2.50
N MET A 124 -1.78 12.79 -1.54
CA MET A 124 -3.24 12.80 -1.54
C MET A 124 -3.85 13.67 -2.64
N ARG A 125 -3.08 14.61 -3.19
CA ARG A 125 -3.51 15.50 -4.28
C ARG A 125 -3.36 14.90 -5.66
N ILE A 126 -2.58 13.82 -5.82
CA ILE A 126 -2.43 13.12 -7.09
C ILE A 126 -3.44 11.98 -7.24
N GLN A 127 -3.76 11.65 -8.50
CA GLN A 127 -4.71 10.57 -8.82
C GLN A 127 -4.32 9.25 -8.16
N PRO A 128 -5.28 8.42 -7.68
CA PRO A 128 -5.01 7.17 -6.99
C PRO A 128 -4.10 6.20 -7.78
N ASP A 129 -4.24 6.12 -9.10
CA ASP A 129 -3.40 5.26 -9.96
C ASP A 129 -1.94 5.71 -9.99
N HIS A 130 -1.69 7.02 -9.98
CA HIS A 130 -0.33 7.58 -9.90
C HIS A 130 0.24 7.44 -8.49
N ARG A 131 -0.59 7.57 -7.46
CA ARG A 131 -0.20 7.32 -6.06
C ARG A 131 0.22 5.87 -5.87
N ALA A 132 -0.55 4.91 -6.41
CA ALA A 132 -0.27 3.49 -6.30
C ALA A 132 1.13 3.12 -6.81
N VAL A 133 1.56 3.62 -7.96
CA VAL A 133 2.92 3.32 -8.49
C VAL A 133 4.03 3.93 -7.62
N ILE A 134 3.78 5.07 -6.97
CA ILE A 134 4.72 5.66 -6.01
C ILE A 134 4.79 4.79 -4.76
N VAL A 135 3.65 4.37 -4.21
CA VAL A 135 3.58 3.50 -3.02
C VAL A 135 4.33 2.20 -3.27
N LEU A 136 4.06 1.52 -4.38
CA LEU A 136 4.73 0.27 -4.74
C LEU A 136 6.25 0.45 -4.90
N ARG A 137 6.69 1.53 -5.56
CA ARG A 137 8.11 1.73 -5.86
C ARG A 137 8.91 2.24 -4.66
N HIS A 138 8.41 3.27 -3.97
CA HIS A 138 9.18 4.01 -2.97
C HIS A 138 8.96 3.54 -1.54
N PHE A 139 7.79 3.00 -1.23
CA PHE A 139 7.48 2.52 0.12
C PHE A 139 7.58 0.99 0.25
N LEU A 140 7.24 0.25 -0.80
CA LEU A 140 7.36 -1.21 -0.82
C LEU A 140 8.62 -1.69 -1.56
N HIS A 141 9.40 -0.80 -2.15
CA HIS A 141 10.68 -1.07 -2.83
C HIS A 141 10.61 -2.14 -3.94
N LEU A 142 9.45 -2.25 -4.61
CA LEU A 142 9.23 -3.28 -5.62
C LEU A 142 9.90 -2.95 -6.96
N GLY A 143 10.30 -4.00 -7.69
CA GLY A 143 10.77 -3.90 -9.07
C GLY A 143 9.65 -3.60 -10.06
N TYR A 144 10.00 -3.13 -11.26
CA TYR A 144 8.99 -2.80 -12.29
C TYR A 144 8.16 -4.00 -12.73
N GLN A 145 8.76 -5.18 -12.77
CA GLN A 145 8.06 -6.41 -13.10
C GLN A 145 7.01 -6.74 -12.04
N ASP A 146 7.39 -6.75 -10.75
CA ASP A 146 6.47 -7.01 -9.65
C ASP A 146 5.33 -5.99 -9.60
N MET A 147 5.65 -4.71 -9.86
CA MET A 147 4.64 -3.66 -10.00
C MET A 147 3.69 -3.93 -11.18
N GLY A 148 4.21 -4.44 -12.29
CA GLY A 148 3.43 -4.85 -13.44
C GLY A 148 2.46 -5.97 -13.10
N ASP A 149 2.93 -6.98 -12.38
CA ASP A 149 2.11 -8.11 -11.92
C ASP A 149 1.00 -7.67 -10.97
N ILE A 150 1.31 -6.73 -10.04
CA ILE A 150 0.34 -6.17 -9.09
C ILE A 150 -0.73 -5.33 -9.79
N LEU A 151 -0.32 -4.46 -10.72
CA LEU A 151 -1.20 -3.51 -11.39
C LEU A 151 -1.85 -4.06 -12.67
N GLU A 152 -1.49 -5.28 -13.08
CA GLU A 152 -1.90 -5.91 -14.35
C GLU A 152 -1.56 -5.03 -15.57
N LEU A 153 -0.35 -4.46 -15.54
CA LEU A 153 0.14 -3.55 -16.57
C LEU A 153 1.49 -4.01 -17.13
N PRO A 154 1.74 -3.80 -18.42
CA PRO A 154 3.07 -4.00 -18.99
C PRO A 154 4.12 -3.14 -18.26
N GLU A 155 5.34 -3.68 -18.06
CA GLU A 155 6.44 -3.00 -17.39
C GLU A 155 6.74 -1.61 -17.98
N LYS A 156 6.64 -1.47 -19.31
CA LYS A 156 6.79 -0.19 -20.00
C LYS A 156 5.76 0.84 -19.54
N THR A 157 4.51 0.41 -19.35
CA THR A 157 3.41 1.26 -18.86
C THR A 157 3.65 1.68 -17.41
N VAL A 158 4.13 0.74 -16.58
CA VAL A 158 4.50 1.03 -15.18
C VAL A 158 5.59 2.10 -15.11
N LYS A 159 6.66 1.97 -15.92
CA LYS A 159 7.75 2.95 -15.99
C LYS A 159 7.24 4.33 -16.39
N SER A 160 6.42 4.40 -17.45
CA SER A 160 5.81 5.65 -17.91
C SER A 160 4.90 6.28 -16.86
N ARG A 161 4.02 5.47 -16.23
CA ARG A 161 3.11 5.94 -15.17
C ARG A 161 3.89 6.46 -13.96
N LEU A 162 4.95 5.76 -13.55
CA LEU A 162 5.80 6.20 -12.44
C LEU A 162 6.53 7.52 -12.76
N TYR A 163 7.02 7.68 -13.99
CA TYR A 163 7.63 8.94 -14.42
C TYR A 163 6.61 10.10 -14.30
N THR A 164 5.42 9.94 -14.86
CA THR A 164 4.35 10.94 -14.75
C THR A 164 3.96 11.21 -13.30
N ALA A 165 3.82 10.16 -12.49
CA ALA A 165 3.47 10.28 -11.07
C ALA A 165 4.50 11.11 -10.28
N ARG A 166 5.79 10.93 -10.57
CA ARG A 166 6.87 11.72 -9.96
C ARG A 166 6.82 13.19 -10.36
N GLN A 167 6.51 13.49 -11.64
CA GLN A 167 6.35 14.87 -12.08
C GLN A 167 5.17 15.53 -11.37
N LEU A 168 4.02 14.88 -11.34
CA LEU A 168 2.83 15.38 -10.64
C LEU A 168 3.11 15.63 -9.15
N LEU A 169 3.80 14.71 -8.48
CA LEU A 169 4.17 14.87 -7.07
C LEU A 169 5.11 16.07 -6.88
N ARG A 170 6.09 16.21 -7.76
CA ARG A 170 7.02 17.35 -7.71
C ARG A 170 6.27 18.68 -7.89
N ASP A 171 5.37 18.76 -8.88
CA ASP A 171 4.60 19.97 -9.16
C ASP A 171 3.79 20.39 -7.92
N VAL A 172 3.15 19.42 -7.26
CA VAL A 172 2.42 19.67 -6.00
C VAL A 172 3.34 20.18 -4.89
N LEU A 173 4.54 19.56 -4.71
CA LEU A 173 5.50 19.97 -3.69
C LEU A 173 6.06 21.37 -3.94
N VAL A 174 6.26 21.75 -5.21
CA VAL A 174 6.68 23.10 -5.61
C VAL A 174 5.56 24.12 -5.30
N GLU A 175 4.30 23.80 -5.62
CA GLU A 175 3.14 24.65 -5.28
C GLU A 175 3.01 24.87 -3.76
N ASP A 176 3.32 23.85 -2.96
CA ASP A 176 3.28 23.90 -1.49
C ASP A 176 4.54 24.57 -0.87
N GLY A 177 5.49 24.99 -1.70
CA GLY A 177 6.72 25.69 -1.24
C GLY A 177 7.71 24.78 -0.50
N VAL A 178 7.67 23.46 -0.77
CA VAL A 178 8.51 22.45 -0.12
C VAL A 178 9.80 22.18 -0.91
N CYS A 179 9.83 22.54 -2.22
CA CYS A 179 10.97 22.36 -3.13
C CYS A 179 11.23 23.62 -3.93
#